data_52276890e68704802e74498b56601d5a
#
_entry.id   52276890e68704802e74498b56601d5a
#
_cell.length_a   1.000
_cell.length_b   1.000
_cell.length_c   1.000
_cell.angle_alpha   90.00
_cell.angle_beta   90.00
_cell.angle_gamma   90.00
#
_symmetry.space_group_name_H-M   'P 1'
#
loop_
_entity.id
_entity.type
_entity.pdbx_description
1 polymer ?
#
loop_
_entity_poly.entity_id
_entity_poly.type
_entity_poly.pdbx_seq_one_letter_code
_entity_poly.pdbx_strand_id
1 'polypeptide(L)'
;MKLCNDTITVFNARVDPDVGGNVWVPTVITGASWFATDASTVDASKGGLVAANKATIRIPVEADAGGKAYADPVSYANAEDVSGLWTLKGGDIVVKAAVEGEDWTPAKLKAAYADCVVILGVTDNRRAPRAPHWRITGT
;
A
#
# COMPACT_ATOMS: atom_id res chain seq x y z
N MET A 1 -10.26 14.99 -2.56
CA MET A 1 -10.67 14.23 -3.77
C MET A 1 -12.07 13.68 -3.55
N LYS A 2 -13.00 14.09 -4.40
CA LYS A 2 -14.42 13.76 -4.21
C LYS A 2 -14.77 12.29 -4.47
N LEU A 3 -13.92 11.55 -5.18
CA LEU A 3 -14.14 10.14 -5.52
C LEU A 3 -13.29 9.18 -4.71
N CYS A 4 -12.70 9.64 -3.60
CA CYS A 4 -11.85 8.82 -2.75
C CYS A 4 -12.68 8.28 -1.58
N ASN A 5 -13.34 7.16 -1.81
CA ASN A 5 -14.20 6.52 -0.80
C ASN A 5 -13.89 5.02 -0.62
N ASP A 6 -12.74 4.58 -1.11
CA ASP A 6 -12.30 3.21 -0.89
C ASP A 6 -11.60 3.07 0.46
N THR A 7 -11.72 1.89 1.05
CA THR A 7 -10.97 1.52 2.24
C THR A 7 -9.86 0.58 1.85
N ILE A 8 -8.65 0.90 2.29
CA ILE A 8 -7.46 0.10 2.03
C ILE A 8 -6.75 -0.21 3.36
N THR A 9 -5.90 -1.22 3.34
CA THR A 9 -4.96 -1.48 4.43
C THR A 9 -3.55 -1.49 3.84
N VAL A 10 -2.69 -0.68 4.40
CA VAL A 10 -1.26 -0.64 4.05
C VAL A 10 -0.51 -1.49 5.08
N PHE A 11 0.25 -2.47 4.60
CA PHE A 11 1.11 -3.30 5.43
C PHE A 11 2.56 -2.84 5.26
N ASN A 12 3.11 -2.23 6.28
CA ASN A 12 4.49 -1.76 6.28
C ASN A 12 5.41 -2.85 6.82
N ALA A 13 6.39 -3.25 6.01
CA ALA A 13 7.41 -4.19 6.43
C ALA A 13 8.40 -3.52 7.37
N ARG A 14 8.71 -4.17 8.46
CA ARG A 14 9.68 -3.70 9.43
C ARG A 14 10.51 -4.88 9.95
N VAL A 15 11.82 -4.70 10.02
CA VAL A 15 12.70 -5.73 10.58
C VAL A 15 12.50 -5.79 12.09
N ASP A 16 12.20 -6.98 12.60
CA ASP A 16 12.10 -7.25 14.03
C ASP A 16 13.25 -8.18 14.43
N PRO A 17 14.23 -7.72 15.24
CA PRO A 17 15.34 -8.55 15.66
C PRO A 17 14.92 -9.77 16.48
N ASP A 18 13.80 -9.67 17.21
CA ASP A 18 13.32 -10.77 18.05
C ASP A 18 12.72 -11.91 17.20
N VAL A 19 12.21 -11.59 16.02
CA VAL A 19 11.64 -12.57 15.09
C VAL A 19 12.66 -13.04 14.08
N GLY A 20 13.73 -12.26 13.84
CA GLY A 20 14.75 -12.57 12.86
C GLY A 20 14.33 -12.32 11.41
N GLY A 21 13.31 -11.50 11.19
CA GLY A 21 12.80 -11.18 9.86
C GLY A 21 11.85 -9.99 9.89
N ASN A 22 11.04 -9.86 8.85
CA ASN A 22 10.07 -8.78 8.74
C ASN A 22 8.79 -9.10 9.50
N VAL A 23 8.28 -8.10 10.21
CA VAL A 23 6.89 -8.05 10.64
C VAL A 23 6.14 -7.06 9.74
N TRP A 24 4.87 -7.31 9.52
CA TRP A 24 4.03 -6.52 8.63
C TRP A 24 2.99 -5.77 9.49
N VAL A 25 3.16 -4.46 9.56
CA VAL A 25 2.34 -3.60 10.41
C VAL A 25 1.18 -3.04 9.60
N PRO A 26 -0.07 -3.38 9.93
CA PRO A 26 -1.22 -2.90 9.19
C PRO A 26 -1.66 -1.50 9.62
N THR A 27 -2.10 -0.70 8.65
CA THR A 27 -2.79 0.56 8.88
C THR A 27 -4.00 0.61 7.96
N VAL A 28 -5.19 0.65 8.53
CA VAL A 28 -6.43 0.79 7.76
C VAL A 28 -6.64 2.27 7.45
N ILE A 29 -6.81 2.57 6.17
CA ILE A 29 -7.00 3.94 5.69
C ILE A 29 -8.33 4.01 4.94
N THR A 30 -9.22 4.90 5.38
CA THR A 30 -10.49 5.18 4.72
C THR A 30 -10.41 6.49 3.96
N GLY A 31 -11.08 6.56 2.81
CA GLY A 31 -11.06 7.75 1.97
C GLY A 31 -9.92 7.75 0.95
N ALA A 32 -9.45 6.58 0.55
CA ALA A 32 -8.50 6.42 -0.54
C ALA A 32 -9.20 6.16 -1.87
N SER A 33 -8.45 6.17 -2.95
CA SER A 33 -8.94 5.81 -4.29
C SER A 33 -8.10 4.65 -4.81
N TRP A 34 -8.77 3.58 -5.24
CA TRP A 34 -8.13 2.41 -5.84
C TRP A 34 -8.61 2.28 -7.27
N PHE A 35 -7.68 2.39 -8.21
CA PHE A 35 -7.94 2.17 -9.62
C PHE A 35 -7.08 1.02 -10.11
N ALA A 36 -7.71 -0.09 -10.46
CA ALA A 36 -7.02 -1.27 -10.96
C ALA A 36 -7.27 -1.43 -12.45
N THR A 37 -6.23 -1.82 -13.17
CA THR A 37 -6.30 -2.14 -14.58
C THR A 37 -5.82 -3.56 -14.79
N ASP A 38 -6.70 -4.41 -15.30
CA ASP A 38 -6.33 -5.73 -15.82
C ASP A 38 -5.94 -5.55 -17.29
N ALA A 39 -4.65 -5.49 -17.55
CA ALA A 39 -4.13 -5.35 -18.89
C ALA A 39 -3.63 -6.71 -19.38
N SER A 40 -4.15 -7.13 -20.53
CA SER A 40 -3.63 -8.29 -21.25
C SER A 40 -2.98 -7.81 -22.53
N THR A 41 -1.73 -8.19 -22.73
CA THR A 41 -1.00 -7.85 -23.94
C THR A 41 -0.47 -9.11 -24.60
N VAL A 42 -0.47 -9.11 -25.94
CA VAL A 42 0.18 -10.16 -26.71
C VAL A 42 1.63 -9.74 -26.95
N ASP A 43 2.54 -10.53 -26.45
CA ASP A 43 3.98 -10.30 -26.65
C ASP A 43 4.54 -11.41 -27.51
N ALA A 44 4.83 -11.09 -28.77
CA ALA A 44 5.34 -12.07 -29.73
C ALA A 44 6.72 -12.62 -29.34
N SER A 45 7.54 -11.84 -28.65
CA SER A 45 8.85 -12.29 -28.20
C SER A 45 8.77 -13.30 -27.06
N LYS A 46 7.69 -13.27 -26.30
CA LYS A 46 7.42 -14.21 -25.21
C LYS A 46 6.45 -15.32 -25.62
N GLY A 47 5.98 -15.30 -26.85
CA GLY A 47 5.16 -16.36 -27.42
C GLY A 47 3.76 -16.45 -26.87
N GLY A 48 3.17 -15.38 -26.33
CA GLY A 48 1.83 -15.50 -25.82
C GLY A 48 1.26 -14.24 -25.16
N LEU A 49 0.10 -14.46 -24.54
CA LEU A 49 -0.63 -13.45 -23.80
C LEU A 49 0.01 -13.26 -22.42
N VAL A 50 0.38 -12.03 -22.12
CA VAL A 50 0.89 -11.65 -20.78
C VAL A 50 -0.19 -10.83 -20.08
N ALA A 51 -0.66 -11.33 -18.95
CA ALA A 51 -1.57 -10.58 -18.09
C ALA A 51 -0.76 -9.76 -17.09
N ALA A 52 -1.07 -8.49 -16.97
CA ALA A 52 -0.45 -7.60 -16.00
C ALA A 52 -1.53 -6.87 -15.22
N ASN A 53 -1.60 -7.14 -13.93
CA ASN A 53 -2.51 -6.44 -13.02
C ASN A 53 -1.75 -5.29 -12.39
N LYS A 54 -2.23 -4.07 -12.59
CA LYS A 54 -1.65 -2.87 -12.01
C LYS A 54 -2.72 -2.09 -11.27
N ALA A 55 -2.34 -1.51 -10.17
CA ALA A 55 -3.20 -0.61 -9.42
C ALA A 55 -2.53 0.72 -9.22
N THR A 56 -3.31 1.80 -9.35
CA THR A 56 -2.93 3.14 -8.95
C THR A 56 -3.79 3.53 -7.76
N ILE A 57 -3.15 3.83 -6.65
CA ILE A 57 -3.82 4.15 -5.41
C ILE A 57 -3.47 5.57 -5.04
N ARG A 58 -4.48 6.37 -4.73
CA ARG A 58 -4.29 7.73 -4.25
C ARG A 58 -4.80 7.82 -2.82
N ILE A 59 -3.96 8.33 -1.94
CA ILE A 59 -4.30 8.54 -0.54
C ILE A 59 -4.27 10.04 -0.28
N PRO A 60 -5.44 10.70 -0.20
CA PRO A 60 -5.47 12.12 0.16
C PRO A 60 -4.88 12.36 1.54
N VAL A 61 -4.26 13.51 1.75
CA VAL A 61 -3.66 13.83 3.06
C VAL A 61 -4.69 13.87 4.18
N GLU A 62 -5.96 14.15 3.84
CA GLU A 62 -7.06 14.15 4.79
C GLU A 62 -7.68 12.78 5.05
N ALA A 63 -7.22 11.73 4.37
CA ALA A 63 -7.73 10.37 4.58
C ALA A 63 -7.53 9.92 6.03
N ASP A 64 -8.48 9.13 6.53
CA ASP A 64 -8.47 8.67 7.91
C ASP A 64 -7.60 7.41 8.02
N ALA A 65 -6.47 7.53 8.71
CA ALA A 65 -5.55 6.44 8.97
C ALA A 65 -5.68 5.85 10.39
N GLY A 66 -6.84 6.03 11.01
CA GLY A 66 -7.10 5.50 12.34
C GLY A 66 -6.32 6.20 13.45
N GLY A 67 -6.02 7.48 13.27
CA GLY A 67 -5.25 8.26 14.24
C GLY A 67 -3.74 8.14 14.09
N LYS A 68 -3.25 7.32 13.17
CA LYS A 68 -1.81 7.21 12.91
C LYS A 68 -1.32 8.38 12.06
N ALA A 69 -0.09 8.81 12.29
CA ALA A 69 0.56 9.86 11.53
C ALA A 69 1.51 9.28 10.48
N TYR A 70 1.55 9.91 9.31
CA TYR A 70 2.54 9.53 8.29
C TYR A 70 3.94 9.91 8.74
N ALA A 71 4.87 8.97 8.58
CA ALA A 71 6.30 9.20 8.73
C ALA A 71 6.99 8.78 7.45
N ASP A 72 8.06 9.46 7.07
CA ASP A 72 8.85 8.99 5.92
C ASP A 72 9.49 7.64 6.23
N PRO A 73 9.87 6.86 5.18
CA PRO A 73 10.37 5.50 5.41
C PRO A 73 11.59 5.41 6.33
N VAL A 74 12.47 6.39 6.30
CA VAL A 74 13.67 6.39 7.16
C VAL A 74 13.27 6.63 8.62
N SER A 75 12.42 7.62 8.87
CA SER A 75 11.93 7.90 10.22
C SER A 75 11.14 6.73 10.79
N TYR A 76 10.33 6.08 9.95
CA TYR A 76 9.56 4.90 10.34
C TYR A 76 10.49 3.74 10.75
N ALA A 77 11.53 3.48 9.94
CA ALA A 77 12.48 2.41 10.21
C ALA A 77 13.27 2.62 11.49
N ASN A 78 13.56 3.88 11.84
CA ASN A 78 14.34 4.25 13.01
C ASN A 78 13.52 4.47 14.27
N ALA A 79 12.18 4.49 14.17
CA ALA A 79 11.31 4.69 15.32
C ALA A 79 11.33 3.47 16.24
N GLU A 80 11.37 3.69 17.54
CA GLU A 80 11.29 2.61 18.53
C GLU A 80 9.88 2.05 18.60
N ASP A 81 8.87 2.93 18.50
CA ASP A 81 7.45 2.57 18.55
C ASP A 81 6.75 3.11 17.31
N VAL A 82 6.20 2.21 16.50
CA VAL A 82 5.48 2.55 15.27
C VAL A 82 3.97 2.37 15.40
N SER A 83 3.45 2.14 16.61
CA SER A 83 2.02 1.92 16.81
C SER A 83 1.15 3.11 16.38
N GLY A 84 1.70 4.31 16.43
CA GLY A 84 1.02 5.54 15.99
C GLY A 84 1.52 6.08 14.65
N LEU A 85 2.27 5.30 13.88
CA LEU A 85 2.88 5.73 12.63
C LEU A 85 2.52 4.80 11.48
N TRP A 86 2.53 5.35 10.26
CA TRP A 86 2.47 4.57 9.03
C TRP A 86 3.37 5.22 7.99
N THR A 87 3.74 4.45 6.97
CA THR A 87 4.59 4.94 5.90
C THR A 87 4.22 4.28 4.57
N LEU A 88 4.90 4.67 3.52
CA LEU A 88 4.78 4.08 2.18
C LEU A 88 6.17 3.89 1.61
N LYS A 89 6.50 2.69 1.23
CA LYS A 89 7.76 2.39 0.54
C LYS A 89 7.62 1.23 -0.41
N GLY A 90 8.51 1.13 -1.37
CA GLY A 90 8.55 0.00 -2.28
C GLY A 90 8.70 -1.33 -1.53
N GLY A 91 7.97 -2.34 -1.96
CA GLY A 91 7.96 -3.64 -1.32
C GLY A 91 6.89 -3.82 -0.26
N ASP A 92 6.28 -2.74 0.23
CA ASP A 92 5.13 -2.85 1.12
C ASP A 92 3.88 -3.33 0.37
N ILE A 93 2.89 -3.77 1.10
CA ILE A 93 1.67 -4.37 0.52
C ILE A 93 0.48 -3.46 0.77
N VAL A 94 -0.41 -3.34 -0.22
CA VAL A 94 -1.69 -2.65 -0.06
C VAL A 94 -2.81 -3.59 -0.46
N VAL A 95 -3.84 -3.66 0.38
CA VAL A 95 -5.03 -4.48 0.16
C VAL A 95 -6.25 -3.58 0.11
N LYS A 96 -7.14 -3.82 -0.84
CA LYS A 96 -8.40 -3.07 -0.95
C LYS A 96 -9.46 -3.66 -0.02
N ALA A 97 -9.23 -3.56 1.26
CA ALA A 97 -10.14 -4.00 2.32
C ALA A 97 -9.66 -3.45 3.65
N ALA A 98 -10.53 -3.45 4.65
CA ALA A 98 -10.13 -3.24 6.03
C ALA A 98 -9.68 -4.59 6.59
N VAL A 99 -8.37 -4.75 6.79
CA VAL A 99 -7.79 -6.00 7.30
C VAL A 99 -7.33 -5.79 8.74
N GLU A 100 -7.83 -6.63 9.62
CA GLU A 100 -7.45 -6.62 11.03
C GLU A 100 -6.71 -7.89 11.38
N GLY A 101 -6.04 -7.88 12.52
CA GLY A 101 -5.31 -9.02 13.03
C GLY A 101 -3.81 -8.90 12.83
N GLU A 102 -3.12 -9.84 13.44
CA GLU A 102 -1.67 -9.93 13.42
C GLU A 102 -1.23 -11.14 12.57
N ASP A 103 0.07 -11.29 12.40
CA ASP A 103 0.67 -12.44 11.72
C ASP A 103 0.33 -12.56 10.23
N TRP A 104 -0.01 -11.45 9.57
CA TRP A 104 -0.16 -11.42 8.14
C TRP A 104 1.21 -11.47 7.46
N THR A 105 1.27 -12.19 6.34
CA THR A 105 2.44 -12.25 5.46
C THR A 105 1.98 -11.95 4.03
N PRO A 106 2.89 -11.56 3.12
CA PRO A 106 2.50 -11.34 1.73
C PRO A 106 1.79 -12.54 1.10
N ALA A 107 2.25 -13.74 1.37
CA ALA A 107 1.63 -14.96 0.83
C ALA A 107 0.21 -15.16 1.35
N LYS A 108 -0.01 -14.94 2.64
CA LYS A 108 -1.35 -15.05 3.25
C LYS A 108 -2.30 -13.99 2.69
N LEU A 109 -1.82 -12.76 2.50
CA LEU A 109 -2.61 -11.67 1.96
C LEU A 109 -3.02 -11.94 0.52
N LYS A 110 -2.09 -12.40 -0.31
CA LYS A 110 -2.38 -12.74 -1.70
C LYS A 110 -3.36 -13.90 -1.82
N ALA A 111 -3.30 -14.85 -0.90
CA ALA A 111 -4.24 -15.98 -0.88
C ALA A 111 -5.64 -15.56 -0.43
N ALA A 112 -5.75 -14.59 0.47
CA ALA A 112 -7.02 -14.17 1.07
C ALA A 112 -7.75 -13.09 0.28
N TYR A 113 -7.02 -12.22 -0.43
CA TYR A 113 -7.57 -11.03 -1.08
C TYR A 113 -7.17 -10.97 -2.55
N ALA A 114 -8.16 -10.78 -3.43
CA ALA A 114 -7.93 -10.61 -4.86
C ALA A 114 -7.26 -9.27 -5.17
N ASP A 115 -7.70 -8.21 -4.48
CA ASP A 115 -7.16 -6.86 -4.65
C ASP A 115 -6.03 -6.62 -3.64
N CYS A 116 -4.88 -7.22 -3.92
CA CYS A 116 -3.68 -7.14 -3.10
C CYS A 116 -2.50 -6.87 -4.02
N VAL A 117 -1.79 -5.78 -3.78
CA VAL A 117 -0.66 -5.39 -4.62
C VAL A 117 0.58 -5.09 -3.78
N VAL A 118 1.73 -5.28 -4.41
CA VAL A 118 3.03 -4.87 -3.87
C VAL A 118 3.34 -3.48 -4.41
N ILE A 119 3.77 -2.58 -3.55
CA ILE A 119 4.12 -1.22 -3.95
C ILE A 119 5.40 -1.26 -4.78
N LEU A 120 5.31 -0.73 -6.00
CA LEU A 120 6.47 -0.54 -6.90
C LEU A 120 7.07 0.85 -6.74
N GLY A 121 6.22 1.86 -6.56
CA GLY A 121 6.68 3.24 -6.42
C GLY A 121 5.67 4.11 -5.70
N VAL A 122 6.18 5.15 -5.08
CA VAL A 122 5.38 6.13 -4.36
C VAL A 122 5.74 7.52 -4.88
N THR A 123 4.73 8.30 -5.25
CA THR A 123 4.90 9.70 -5.62
C THR A 123 4.26 10.57 -4.55
N ASP A 124 5.05 11.45 -3.97
CA ASP A 124 4.58 12.38 -2.96
C ASP A 124 4.07 13.65 -3.63
N ASN A 125 2.76 13.79 -3.70
CA ASN A 125 2.07 14.94 -4.27
C ASN A 125 1.44 15.82 -3.20
N ARG A 126 1.98 15.82 -1.99
CA ARG A 126 1.43 16.62 -0.88
C ARG A 126 1.55 18.13 -1.11
N ARG A 127 2.42 18.55 -2.03
CA ARG A 127 2.58 19.95 -2.41
C ARG A 127 1.61 20.41 -3.48
N ALA A 128 0.78 19.53 -4.01
CA ALA A 128 -0.21 19.90 -5.01
C ALA A 128 -1.17 20.94 -4.45
N PRO A 129 -1.44 22.07 -5.15
CA PRO A 129 -2.31 23.12 -4.62
C PRO A 129 -3.77 22.67 -4.54
N ARG A 130 -4.14 21.64 -5.30
CA ARG A 130 -5.46 21.03 -5.27
C ARG A 130 -5.30 19.54 -5.00
N ALA A 131 -6.09 19.01 -4.08
CA ALA A 131 -6.12 17.59 -3.74
C ALA A 131 -4.71 17.01 -3.46
N PRO A 132 -4.00 17.53 -2.43
CA PRO A 132 -2.71 16.95 -2.06
C PRO A 132 -2.87 15.50 -1.62
N HIS A 133 -1.97 14.63 -2.10
CA HIS A 133 -2.09 13.19 -1.87
C HIS A 133 -0.76 12.48 -2.08
N TRP A 134 -0.70 11.20 -1.68
CA TRP A 134 0.32 10.25 -2.11
C TRP A 134 -0.26 9.40 -3.22
N ARG A 135 0.51 9.15 -4.27
CA ARG A 135 0.14 8.23 -5.33
C ARG A 135 1.03 7.00 -5.30
N ILE A 136 0.41 5.84 -5.28
CA ILE A 136 1.09 4.55 -5.23
C ILE A 136 0.83 3.82 -6.53
N THR A 137 1.89 3.23 -7.10
CA THR A 137 1.77 2.28 -8.19
C THR A 137 2.15 0.91 -7.66
N GLY A 138 1.28 -0.06 -7.87
CA GLY A 138 1.47 -1.42 -7.38
C GLY A 138 1.11 -2.48 -8.41
N THR A 139 1.59 -3.67 -8.17
CA THR A 139 1.30 -4.83 -9.03
C THR A 139 1.16 -6.11 -8.22
#